data_622b3ef526ecd27d03b215b628867904
#
_entry.id   622b3ef526ecd27d03b215b628867904
#
_cell.length_a   1.000
_cell.length_b   1.000
_cell.length_c   1.000
_cell.angle_alpha   90.00
_cell.angle_beta   90.00
_cell.angle_gamma   90.00
#
_symmetry.space_group_name_H-M   'P 1'
#
loop_
_entity.id
_entity.type
_entity.pdbx_description
1 polymer ?
#
loop_
_entity_poly.entity_id
_entity_poly.type
_entity_poly.pdbx_seq_one_letter_code
_entity_poly.pdbx_strand_id
1 'polypeptide(L)'
;MASIEDRVENLLTKTINDLGYELYDVEYAKEGKDYYLRIFIDKPDGIDLNDCEKVSEGINELLDDADYIKEQYFLEVSSPGIERILRKDKHFKDNIGNLVEVKLFKPINKEKNIVGNLDTFNEELITIKNGNGNINIERKNIAQVKTVYEW
;
A
#
# COMPACT_ATOMS: atom_id res chain seq x y z
N MET A 1 -10.65 -9.66 14.71
CA MET A 1 -10.36 -8.35 15.31
C MET A 1 -9.62 -7.47 14.31
N ALA A 2 -9.95 -6.19 14.28
CA ALA A 2 -9.26 -5.26 13.41
C ALA A 2 -7.82 -5.04 13.90
N SER A 3 -6.87 -5.02 12.96
CA SER A 3 -5.48 -4.69 13.27
C SER A 3 -5.36 -3.21 13.65
N ILE A 4 -4.20 -2.82 14.21
CA ILE A 4 -3.91 -1.40 14.45
C ILE A 4 -4.01 -0.62 13.13
N GLU A 5 -3.47 -1.17 12.06
CA GLU A 5 -3.52 -0.54 10.73
C GLU A 5 -4.94 -0.28 10.26
N ASP A 6 -5.83 -1.26 10.41
CA ASP A 6 -7.24 -1.11 10.03
C ASP A 6 -7.96 -0.06 10.88
N ARG A 7 -7.68 -0.06 12.18
CA ARG A 7 -8.30 0.91 13.10
C ARG A 7 -7.84 2.33 12.79
N VAL A 8 -6.55 2.51 12.51
CA VAL A 8 -5.99 3.81 12.14
C VAL A 8 -6.55 4.25 10.79
N GLU A 9 -6.64 3.35 9.81
CA GLU A 9 -7.21 3.67 8.50
C GLU A 9 -8.65 4.18 8.65
N ASN A 10 -9.47 3.47 9.40
CA ASN A 10 -10.87 3.86 9.62
C ASN A 10 -10.97 5.21 10.33
N LEU A 11 -10.07 5.49 11.27
CA LEU A 11 -10.05 6.75 12.00
C LEU A 11 -9.69 7.93 11.10
N LEU A 12 -8.72 7.76 10.23
CA LEU A 12 -8.09 8.86 9.49
C LEU A 12 -8.68 9.13 8.11
N THR A 13 -9.39 8.18 7.51
CA THR A 13 -9.84 8.28 6.12
C THR A 13 -10.63 9.56 5.85
N LYS A 14 -11.63 9.86 6.69
CA LYS A 14 -12.45 11.05 6.49
C LYS A 14 -11.64 12.33 6.58
N THR A 15 -10.81 12.45 7.61
CA THR A 15 -10.00 13.65 7.83
C THR A 15 -9.01 13.86 6.68
N ILE A 16 -8.36 12.81 6.21
CA ILE A 16 -7.45 12.90 5.09
C ILE A 16 -8.18 13.30 3.81
N ASN A 17 -9.36 12.72 3.56
CA ASN A 17 -10.19 13.10 2.41
C ASN A 17 -10.62 14.55 2.49
N ASP A 18 -11.03 15.02 3.67
CA ASP A 18 -11.45 16.40 3.89
C ASP A 18 -10.31 17.40 3.66
N LEU A 19 -9.06 16.97 3.86
CA LEU A 19 -7.89 17.79 3.59
C LEU A 19 -7.51 17.82 2.10
N GLY A 20 -8.16 17.01 1.27
CA GLY A 20 -7.93 16.97 -0.17
C GLY A 20 -7.03 15.85 -0.65
N TYR A 21 -6.82 14.82 0.15
CA TYR A 21 -5.95 13.70 -0.16
C TYR A 21 -6.68 12.37 -0.09
N GLU A 22 -6.11 11.36 -0.74
CA GLU A 22 -6.54 9.98 -0.60
C GLU A 22 -5.62 9.27 0.39
N LEU A 23 -6.20 8.51 1.33
CA LEU A 23 -5.42 7.63 2.18
C LEU A 23 -5.13 6.36 1.40
N TYR A 24 -3.89 6.22 0.95
CA TYR A 24 -3.47 5.08 0.13
C TYR A 24 -3.26 3.83 0.96
N ASP A 25 -2.51 3.92 2.05
CA ASP A 25 -2.22 2.78 2.91
C ASP A 25 -1.73 3.23 4.28
N VAL A 26 -1.78 2.31 5.23
CA VAL A 26 -1.27 2.50 6.59
C VAL A 26 -0.38 1.32 6.94
N GLU A 27 0.81 1.59 7.44
CA GLU A 27 1.74 0.56 7.90
C GLU A 27 2.16 0.85 9.34
N TYR A 28 2.06 -0.16 10.21
CA TYR A 28 2.60 -0.08 11.56
C TYR A 28 3.67 -1.15 11.70
N ALA A 29 4.92 -0.72 11.86
CA ALA A 29 6.06 -1.62 11.84
C ALA A 29 7.02 -1.35 12.99
N LYS A 30 7.65 -2.41 13.47
CA LYS A 30 8.75 -2.30 14.42
C LYS A 30 10.05 -2.55 13.67
N GLU A 31 10.96 -1.58 13.72
CA GLU A 31 12.27 -1.71 13.09
C GLU A 31 13.33 -1.52 14.18
N GLY A 32 14.08 -2.59 14.49
CA GLY A 32 14.97 -2.59 15.62
C GLY A 32 14.19 -2.43 16.92
N LYS A 33 14.47 -1.38 17.68
CA LYS A 33 13.77 -1.07 18.94
C LYS A 33 12.66 -0.03 18.77
N ASP A 34 12.53 0.54 17.59
CA ASP A 34 11.61 1.66 17.32
C ASP A 34 10.37 1.21 16.57
N TYR A 35 9.25 1.86 16.87
CA TYR A 35 7.98 1.64 16.19
C TYR A 35 7.71 2.81 15.25
N TYR A 36 7.15 2.49 14.07
CA TYR A 36 6.82 3.47 13.04
C TYR A 36 5.38 3.30 12.60
N LEU A 37 4.63 4.39 12.60
CA LEU A 37 3.32 4.44 11.96
C LEU A 37 3.48 5.25 10.68
N ARG A 38 3.34 4.58 9.55
CA ARG A 38 3.51 5.19 8.22
C ARG A 38 2.17 5.35 7.55
N ILE A 39 1.87 6.59 7.17
CA ILE A 39 0.64 6.95 6.50
C ILE A 39 1.00 7.35 5.07
N PHE A 40 0.50 6.60 4.10
CA PHE A 40 0.75 6.88 2.69
C PHE A 40 -0.46 7.61 2.12
N ILE A 41 -0.22 8.82 1.61
CA ILE A 41 -1.27 9.66 1.03
C ILE A 41 -0.99 9.93 -0.44
N ASP A 42 -2.05 10.21 -1.20
CA ASP A 42 -1.92 10.47 -2.63
C ASP A 42 -2.90 11.55 -3.07
N LYS A 43 -2.65 12.16 -4.20
CA LYS A 43 -3.58 13.04 -4.93
C LYS A 43 -3.19 13.06 -6.39
N PRO A 44 -4.11 13.50 -7.31
CA PRO A 44 -3.84 13.42 -8.75
C PRO A 44 -2.56 14.13 -9.21
N ASP A 45 -2.20 15.25 -8.58
CA ASP A 45 -1.03 16.03 -8.96
C ASP A 45 0.26 15.59 -8.25
N GLY A 46 0.20 14.51 -7.47
CA GLY A 46 1.34 14.05 -6.68
C GLY A 46 1.45 14.75 -5.33
N ILE A 47 2.35 14.27 -4.50
CA ILE A 47 2.51 14.70 -3.11
C ILE A 47 3.90 15.34 -2.93
N ASP A 48 3.94 16.49 -2.25
CA ASP A 48 5.19 17.14 -1.85
C ASP A 48 5.35 17.17 -0.33
N LEU A 49 6.44 17.75 0.16
CA LEU A 49 6.72 17.82 1.60
C LEU A 49 5.68 18.65 2.36
N ASN A 50 5.17 19.71 1.74
CA ASN A 50 4.13 20.55 2.37
C ASN A 50 2.85 19.77 2.56
N ASP A 51 2.50 18.91 1.61
CA ASP A 51 1.32 18.04 1.71
C ASP A 51 1.46 17.08 2.89
N CYS A 52 2.63 16.46 3.03
CA CYS A 52 2.90 15.52 4.12
C CYS A 52 2.81 16.22 5.48
N GLU A 53 3.36 17.42 5.59
CA GLU A 53 3.33 18.21 6.81
C GLU A 53 1.91 18.61 7.18
N LYS A 54 1.13 19.06 6.21
CA LYS A 54 -0.27 19.43 6.39
C LYS A 54 -1.10 18.25 6.92
N VAL A 55 -0.93 17.07 6.34
CA VAL A 55 -1.64 15.87 6.79
C VAL A 55 -1.17 15.46 8.18
N SER A 56 0.14 15.47 8.40
CA SER A 56 0.71 15.11 9.71
C SER A 56 0.12 15.98 10.82
N GLU A 57 0.05 17.29 10.62
CA GLU A 57 -0.55 18.20 11.59
C GLU A 57 -2.04 17.93 11.77
N GLY A 58 -2.75 17.64 10.68
CA GLY A 58 -4.19 17.42 10.73
C GLY A 58 -4.62 16.15 11.42
N ILE A 59 -3.76 15.12 11.47
CA ILE A 59 -4.13 13.82 12.05
C ILE A 59 -3.49 13.56 13.42
N ASN A 60 -2.52 14.35 13.82
CA ASN A 60 -1.76 14.10 15.04
C ASN A 60 -2.65 14.06 16.29
N GLU A 61 -3.53 15.05 16.44
CA GLU A 61 -4.46 15.11 17.58
C GLU A 61 -5.43 13.92 17.59
N LEU A 62 -5.93 13.52 16.42
CA LEU A 62 -6.82 12.36 16.31
C LEU A 62 -6.14 11.09 16.80
N LEU A 63 -4.88 10.91 16.42
CA LEU A 63 -4.11 9.73 16.83
C LEU A 63 -3.85 9.73 18.33
N ASP A 64 -3.52 10.88 18.88
CA ASP A 64 -3.28 11.03 20.32
C ASP A 64 -4.54 10.74 21.12
N ASP A 65 -5.67 11.27 20.69
CA ASP A 65 -6.94 11.11 21.39
C ASP A 65 -7.45 9.66 21.31
N ALA A 66 -7.27 9.00 20.17
CA ALA A 66 -7.71 7.61 19.98
C ALA A 66 -6.86 6.63 20.79
N ASP A 67 -5.58 6.92 20.93
CA ASP A 67 -4.63 6.13 21.71
C ASP A 67 -4.66 4.62 21.35
N TYR A 68 -4.68 4.32 20.05
CA TYR A 68 -4.70 2.94 19.57
C TYR A 68 -3.36 2.22 19.73
N ILE A 69 -2.26 2.98 19.76
CA ILE A 69 -0.91 2.46 19.87
C ILE A 69 -0.37 2.79 21.24
N LYS A 70 -0.01 1.77 22.01
CA LYS A 70 0.45 1.94 23.38
C LYS A 70 1.96 2.23 23.48
N GLU A 71 2.72 1.77 22.51
CA GLU A 71 4.15 2.01 22.43
C GLU A 71 4.42 3.44 21.92
N GLN A 72 5.57 3.98 22.26
CA GLN A 72 6.02 5.21 21.66
C GLN A 72 6.39 4.92 20.20
N TYR A 73 5.94 5.76 19.27
CA TYR A 73 6.16 5.53 17.84
C TYR A 73 6.48 6.84 17.13
N PHE A 74 7.08 6.70 15.95
CA PHE A 74 7.33 7.82 15.05
C PHE A 74 6.24 7.84 13.98
N LEU A 75 5.64 9.01 13.78
CA LEU A 75 4.65 9.21 12.72
C LEU A 75 5.36 9.68 11.46
N GLU A 76 5.19 8.92 10.38
CA GLU A 76 5.72 9.29 9.07
C GLU A 76 4.56 9.39 8.08
N VAL A 77 4.49 10.52 7.37
CA VAL A 77 3.51 10.72 6.30
C VAL A 77 4.29 10.88 5.00
N SER A 78 3.95 10.08 3.99
CA SER A 78 4.67 10.10 2.72
C SER A 78 3.76 9.70 1.56
N SER A 79 4.28 9.81 0.32
CA SER A 79 3.58 9.30 -0.84
C SER A 79 3.93 7.83 -1.05
N PRO A 80 3.07 7.06 -1.77
CA PRO A 80 3.41 5.68 -2.11
C PRO A 80 4.53 5.55 -3.15
N GLY A 81 4.93 6.67 -3.77
CA GLY A 81 6.00 6.65 -4.77
C GLY A 81 5.51 6.31 -6.17
N ILE A 82 6.44 6.29 -7.13
CA ILE A 82 6.15 5.94 -8.53
C ILE A 82 5.93 4.43 -8.65
N GLU A 83 6.78 3.64 -8.03
CA GLU A 83 6.62 2.20 -7.96
C GLU A 83 5.88 1.87 -6.67
N ARG A 84 4.58 1.59 -6.78
CA ARG A 84 3.66 1.45 -5.65
C ARG A 84 3.46 -0.02 -5.30
N ILE A 85 3.42 -0.30 -4.00
CA ILE A 85 3.09 -1.64 -3.52
C ILE A 85 1.57 -1.80 -3.54
N LEU A 86 1.10 -2.87 -4.19
CA LEU A 86 -0.32 -3.20 -4.27
C LEU A 86 -0.63 -4.25 -3.21
N ARG A 87 -1.43 -3.87 -2.22
CA ARG A 87 -1.74 -4.73 -1.08
C ARG A 87 -3.23 -4.98 -0.90
N LYS A 88 -4.05 -4.00 -1.20
CA LYS A 88 -5.50 -4.04 -1.02
C LYS A 88 -6.21 -4.23 -2.35
N ASP A 89 -7.43 -4.75 -2.30
CA ASP A 89 -8.23 -4.94 -3.52
C ASP A 89 -8.40 -3.65 -4.32
N LYS A 90 -8.55 -2.51 -3.65
CA LYS A 90 -8.64 -1.22 -4.35
C LYS A 90 -7.37 -0.91 -5.14
N HIS A 91 -6.21 -1.31 -4.62
CA HIS A 91 -4.93 -1.13 -5.32
C HIS A 91 -4.89 -1.95 -6.62
N PHE A 92 -5.33 -3.20 -6.55
CA PHE A 92 -5.40 -4.06 -7.73
C PHE A 92 -6.41 -3.53 -8.75
N LYS A 93 -7.58 -3.13 -8.28
CA LYS A 93 -8.62 -2.59 -9.14
C LYS A 93 -8.15 -1.37 -9.93
N ASP A 94 -7.45 -0.46 -9.26
CA ASP A 94 -6.96 0.77 -9.87
C ASP A 94 -5.81 0.53 -10.84
N ASN A 95 -5.20 -0.65 -10.82
CA ASN A 95 -4.01 -0.96 -11.61
C ASN A 95 -4.23 -2.07 -12.65
N ILE A 96 -5.49 -2.43 -12.91
CA ILE A 96 -5.79 -3.37 -14.00
C ILE A 96 -5.25 -2.81 -15.32
N GLY A 97 -4.49 -3.63 -16.05
CA GLY A 97 -3.84 -3.24 -17.29
C GLY A 97 -2.44 -2.67 -17.14
N ASN A 98 -2.04 -2.31 -15.92
CA ASN A 98 -0.72 -1.75 -15.67
C ASN A 98 0.33 -2.85 -15.49
N LEU A 99 1.58 -2.48 -15.80
CA LEU A 99 2.72 -3.39 -15.60
C LEU A 99 3.05 -3.51 -14.12
N VAL A 100 3.15 -4.74 -13.64
CA VAL A 100 3.46 -5.04 -12.24
C VAL A 100 4.55 -6.11 -12.15
N GLU A 101 5.26 -6.10 -11.00
CA GLU A 101 6.20 -7.15 -10.64
C GLU A 101 5.65 -7.88 -9.43
N VAL A 102 5.57 -9.21 -9.51
CA VAL A 102 5.09 -10.06 -8.43
C VAL A 102 6.27 -10.85 -7.86
N LYS A 103 6.51 -10.70 -6.56
CA LYS A 103 7.49 -11.51 -5.84
C LYS A 103 6.77 -12.65 -5.15
N LEU A 104 7.31 -13.86 -5.31
CA LEU A 104 6.69 -15.08 -4.81
C LEU A 104 7.44 -15.66 -3.63
N PHE A 105 6.72 -16.35 -2.74
CA PHE A 105 7.36 -17.15 -1.69
C PHE A 105 7.94 -18.43 -2.29
N LYS A 106 7.19 -19.08 -3.18
CA LYS A 106 7.62 -20.31 -3.88
C LYS A 106 7.69 -20.05 -5.37
N PRO A 107 8.78 -20.49 -6.06
CA PRO A 107 8.91 -20.23 -7.49
C PRO A 107 7.78 -20.87 -8.31
N ILE A 108 7.43 -20.21 -9.41
CA ILE A 108 6.57 -20.75 -10.45
C ILE A 108 7.45 -20.82 -11.70
N ASN A 109 7.53 -22.00 -12.33
CA ASN A 109 8.39 -22.23 -13.49
C ASN A 109 9.84 -21.79 -13.23
N LYS A 110 10.33 -22.06 -12.00
CA LYS A 110 11.69 -21.72 -11.54
C LYS A 110 11.94 -20.22 -11.36
N GLU A 111 10.93 -19.39 -11.44
CA GLU A 111 11.04 -17.94 -11.25
C GLU A 111 10.33 -17.50 -9.99
N LYS A 112 11.01 -16.68 -9.17
CA LYS A 112 10.44 -16.07 -7.98
C LYS A 112 9.87 -14.69 -8.24
N ASN A 113 10.24 -14.07 -9.37
CA ASN A 113 9.73 -12.76 -9.78
C ASN A 113 9.05 -12.91 -11.14
N ILE A 114 7.82 -12.44 -11.23
CA ILE A 114 7.05 -12.48 -12.48
C ILE A 114 6.65 -11.06 -12.82
N VAL A 115 7.00 -10.62 -14.03
CA VAL A 115 6.66 -9.28 -14.54
C VAL A 115 5.66 -9.43 -15.67
N GLY A 116 4.63 -8.62 -15.65
CA GLY A 116 3.61 -8.61 -16.69
C GLY A 116 2.51 -7.62 -16.34
N ASN A 117 1.49 -7.56 -17.19
CA ASN A 117 0.36 -6.68 -16.96
C ASN A 117 -0.66 -7.35 -16.07
N LEU A 118 -1.17 -6.63 -15.08
CA LEU A 118 -2.23 -7.14 -14.21
C LEU A 118 -3.51 -7.24 -15.03
N ASP A 119 -3.99 -8.46 -15.24
CA ASP A 119 -5.18 -8.70 -16.07
C ASP A 119 -6.46 -8.72 -15.23
N THR A 120 -6.53 -9.64 -14.29
CA THR A 120 -7.68 -9.74 -13.36
C THR A 120 -7.19 -10.19 -11.99
N PHE A 121 -8.10 -10.07 -11.03
CA PHE A 121 -7.85 -10.58 -9.68
C PHE A 121 -9.16 -10.98 -9.02
N ASN A 122 -9.06 -11.85 -8.01
CA ASN A 122 -10.16 -12.15 -7.11
C ASN A 122 -9.58 -12.40 -5.70
N GLU A 123 -10.38 -12.94 -4.80
CA GLU A 123 -9.93 -13.17 -3.43
C GLU A 123 -8.80 -14.18 -3.30
N GLU A 124 -8.68 -15.09 -4.26
CA GLU A 124 -7.72 -16.19 -4.22
C GLU A 124 -6.57 -16.06 -5.21
N LEU A 125 -6.82 -15.47 -6.37
CA LEU A 125 -5.87 -15.45 -7.50
C LEU A 125 -5.66 -14.07 -8.05
N ILE A 126 -4.44 -13.89 -8.59
CA ILE A 126 -4.12 -12.76 -9.46
C ILE A 126 -3.68 -13.33 -10.80
N THR A 127 -4.20 -12.79 -11.89
CA THR A 127 -3.81 -13.21 -13.24
C THR A 127 -2.93 -12.15 -13.87
N ILE A 128 -1.72 -12.55 -14.28
CA ILE A 128 -0.73 -11.70 -14.93
C ILE A 128 -0.63 -12.12 -16.39
N LYS A 129 -0.68 -11.13 -17.28
CA LYS A 129 -0.55 -11.36 -18.72
C LYS A 129 0.81 -10.86 -19.19
N ASN A 130 1.57 -11.74 -19.84
CA ASN A 130 2.86 -11.35 -20.43
C ASN A 130 3.03 -12.06 -21.78
N GLY A 131 4.22 -11.94 -22.40
CA GLY A 131 4.51 -12.53 -23.69
C GLY A 131 4.34 -14.04 -23.78
N ASN A 132 4.31 -14.73 -22.64
CA ASN A 132 4.15 -16.18 -22.56
C ASN A 132 2.69 -16.59 -22.29
N GLY A 133 1.75 -15.65 -22.27
CA GLY A 133 0.35 -15.90 -21.99
C GLY A 133 -0.07 -15.47 -20.60
N ASN A 134 -1.15 -16.02 -20.10
CA ASN A 134 -1.70 -15.70 -18.79
C ASN A 134 -1.14 -16.62 -17.72
N ILE A 135 -0.75 -16.05 -16.57
CA ILE A 135 -0.26 -16.81 -15.42
C ILE A 135 -1.20 -16.51 -14.26
N ASN A 136 -1.78 -17.56 -13.68
CA ASN A 136 -2.62 -17.45 -12.48
C ASN A 136 -1.76 -17.71 -11.26
N ILE A 137 -1.74 -16.74 -10.33
CA ILE A 137 -0.90 -16.82 -9.13
C ILE A 137 -1.79 -16.79 -7.91
N GLU A 138 -1.62 -17.79 -7.02
CA GLU A 138 -2.35 -17.81 -5.75
C GLU A 138 -1.87 -16.66 -4.87
N ARG A 139 -2.80 -15.86 -4.36
CA ARG A 139 -2.45 -14.71 -3.52
C ARG A 139 -1.67 -15.11 -2.28
N LYS A 140 -1.92 -16.29 -1.73
CA LYS A 140 -1.17 -16.79 -0.57
C LYS A 140 0.30 -17.06 -0.87
N ASN A 141 0.66 -17.20 -2.16
CA ASN A 141 2.05 -17.40 -2.59
C ASN A 141 2.75 -16.08 -2.95
N ILE A 142 2.05 -14.96 -2.81
CA ILE A 142 2.60 -13.67 -3.18
C ILE A 142 3.21 -12.99 -1.96
N ALA A 143 4.52 -12.69 -2.05
CA ALA A 143 5.20 -11.92 -1.01
C ALA A 143 4.95 -10.42 -1.19
N GLN A 144 4.94 -9.96 -2.45
CA GLN A 144 4.75 -8.54 -2.75
C GLN A 144 4.34 -8.37 -4.21
N VAL A 145 3.45 -7.42 -4.48
CA VAL A 145 3.15 -6.94 -5.84
C VAL A 145 3.43 -5.45 -5.86
N LYS A 146 4.14 -4.97 -6.87
CA LYS A 146 4.37 -3.54 -7.03
C LYS A 146 4.22 -3.14 -8.50
N THR A 147 3.84 -1.89 -8.73
CA THR A 147 3.82 -1.34 -10.09
C THR A 147 5.26 -1.13 -10.56
N VAL A 148 5.48 -1.24 -11.88
CA VAL A 148 6.79 -1.04 -12.49
C VAL A 148 6.72 0.19 -13.37
N TYR A 149 7.66 1.10 -13.20
CA TYR A 149 7.75 2.31 -14.02
C TYR A 149 8.67 2.02 -15.22
N GLU A 150 8.14 2.26 -16.42
CA GLU A 150 8.94 2.14 -17.64
C GLU A 150 9.50 3.51 -18.01
N TRP A 151 10.83 3.59 -18.10
CA TRP A 151 11.53 4.82 -18.46
C TRP A 151 11.53 5.06 -19.98
#